data_20991e98b02f022edc666b8d61803521
#
_entry.id   20991e98b02f022edc666b8d61803521
#
_cell.length_a   1.000
_cell.length_b   1.000
_cell.length_c   1.000
_cell.angle_alpha   90.00
_cell.angle_beta   90.00
_cell.angle_gamma   90.00
#
_symmetry.space_group_name_H-M   'P 1'
#
loop_
_entity.id
_entity.type
_entity.pdbx_description
1 polymer ?
#
loop_
_entity_poly.entity_id
_entity_poly.type
_entity_poly.pdbx_seq_one_letter_code
_entity_poly.pdbx_strand_id
1 'polypeptide(L)'
;NFWFYQAFDADTADLSANSASYINGVGPLTPDNWVIMGPIDLTNHTDALLEWEVRGFDANWCNENYSVYVGSSNNYSDLLGSSVSYTETISGDACGSWANRSLDISAATGDLVYIGLRHHGVTDMYILNIDNVSVTSSTMSNEDFTLDNIEYTFNQDTNILRITSTEVLSNIQIYNMLGQEVLNNKLNQT
;
A
#
# COMPACT_ATOMS: atom_id res chain seq x y z
N ASN A 1 -19.34 -7.37 16.00
CA ASN A 1 -18.18 -7.79 15.21
C ASN A 1 -17.60 -6.57 14.51
N PHE A 2 -16.27 -6.35 14.60
CA PHE A 2 -15.57 -5.23 14.00
C PHE A 2 -14.07 -5.52 13.96
N TRP A 3 -13.31 -4.75 13.15
CA TRP A 3 -11.88 -4.70 13.22
C TRP A 3 -11.43 -3.75 14.33
N PHE A 4 -10.32 -4.08 15.00
CA PHE A 4 -9.73 -3.25 16.06
C PHE A 4 -8.20 -3.27 15.97
N TYR A 5 -7.56 -2.24 16.48
CA TYR A 5 -6.09 -2.15 16.57
C TYR A 5 -5.65 -2.47 17.98
N GLN A 6 -4.73 -3.40 18.11
CA GLN A 6 -4.13 -3.79 19.38
C GLN A 6 -2.78 -4.45 19.15
N ALA A 7 -1.82 -4.19 20.04
CA ALA A 7 -0.60 -4.99 20.13
C ALA A 7 -0.92 -6.31 20.85
N PHE A 8 -0.50 -7.41 20.25
CA PHE A 8 -0.60 -8.75 20.86
C PHE A 8 0.77 -9.32 21.22
N ASP A 9 1.84 -8.66 20.80
CA ASP A 9 3.22 -9.03 21.07
C ASP A 9 3.79 -8.19 22.21
N ALA A 10 5.04 -8.51 22.61
CA ALA A 10 5.74 -7.79 23.67
C ALA A 10 6.04 -6.32 23.32
N ASP A 11 6.10 -5.98 22.02
CA ASP A 11 6.20 -4.62 21.54
C ASP A 11 4.80 -3.98 21.47
N THR A 12 4.46 -3.20 22.49
CA THR A 12 3.17 -2.51 22.57
C THR A 12 3.06 -1.31 21.63
N ALA A 13 4.12 -0.96 20.91
CA ALA A 13 4.13 0.09 19.90
C ALA A 13 3.79 -0.47 18.51
N ASP A 14 3.90 -1.78 18.30
CA ASP A 14 3.56 -2.46 17.06
C ASP A 14 2.09 -2.92 17.09
N LEU A 15 1.23 -2.19 16.37
CA LEU A 15 -0.22 -2.38 16.37
C LEU A 15 -0.66 -3.07 15.09
N SER A 16 -1.25 -4.24 15.19
CA SER A 16 -1.89 -4.93 14.06
C SER A 16 -3.40 -4.65 13.94
N ALA A 17 -3.95 -4.86 12.75
CA ALA A 17 -5.39 -4.91 12.52
C ALA A 17 -5.94 -6.29 12.88
N ASN A 18 -6.96 -6.35 13.72
CA ASN A 18 -7.44 -7.58 14.33
C ASN A 18 -8.93 -7.74 14.17
N SER A 19 -9.37 -9.00 14.00
CA SER A 19 -10.78 -9.36 13.96
C SER A 19 -11.00 -10.73 14.61
N ALA A 20 -12.01 -10.86 15.48
CA ALA A 20 -12.22 -12.06 16.29
C ALA A 20 -13.36 -12.92 15.77
N SER A 21 -13.16 -14.25 15.77
CA SER A 21 -14.21 -15.28 15.63
C SER A 21 -14.57 -15.96 16.96
N TYR A 22 -13.82 -15.63 18.02
CA TYR A 22 -14.11 -16.00 19.41
C TYR A 22 -13.57 -14.93 20.36
N ILE A 23 -14.29 -14.67 21.46
CA ILE A 23 -13.84 -13.78 22.54
C ILE A 23 -14.04 -14.46 23.88
N ASN A 24 -12.98 -14.49 24.69
CA ASN A 24 -13.03 -15.02 26.05
C ASN A 24 -14.12 -14.31 26.87
N GLY A 25 -15.00 -15.10 27.50
CA GLY A 25 -16.13 -14.57 28.30
C GLY A 25 -17.35 -14.15 27.48
N VAL A 26 -17.28 -14.15 26.16
CA VAL A 26 -18.41 -13.89 25.24
C VAL A 26 -18.79 -15.17 24.50
N GLY A 27 -17.81 -15.91 23.98
CA GLY A 27 -17.99 -17.14 23.21
C GLY A 27 -17.77 -16.96 21.71
N PRO A 28 -18.24 -17.93 20.89
CA PRO A 28 -18.10 -17.91 19.44
C PRO A 28 -18.80 -16.73 18.79
N LEU A 29 -18.14 -16.18 17.76
CA LEU A 29 -18.64 -15.13 16.88
C LEU A 29 -18.67 -15.65 15.45
N THR A 30 -19.50 -15.04 14.61
CA THR A 30 -19.54 -15.26 13.17
C THR A 30 -19.22 -13.94 12.47
N PRO A 31 -17.92 -13.62 12.27
CA PRO A 31 -17.53 -12.38 11.64
C PRO A 31 -17.99 -12.30 10.18
N ASP A 32 -18.36 -11.11 9.76
CA ASP A 32 -18.40 -10.60 8.40
C ASP A 32 -17.94 -9.15 8.46
N ASN A 33 -16.65 -9.00 8.76
CA ASN A 33 -16.06 -7.72 9.09
C ASN A 33 -15.20 -7.23 7.93
N TRP A 34 -15.40 -5.98 7.52
CA TRP A 34 -14.68 -5.35 6.43
C TRP A 34 -13.81 -4.21 6.91
N VAL A 35 -12.63 -4.10 6.34
CA VAL A 35 -11.78 -2.90 6.32
C VAL A 35 -11.46 -2.58 4.87
N ILE A 36 -11.64 -1.32 4.45
CA ILE A 36 -11.38 -0.89 3.08
C ILE A 36 -10.37 0.25 3.13
N MET A 37 -9.29 0.10 2.38
CA MET A 37 -8.19 1.05 2.27
C MET A 37 -8.12 1.62 0.86
N GLY A 38 -7.67 2.85 0.71
CA GLY A 38 -7.52 3.53 -0.56
C GLY A 38 -8.16 4.91 -0.58
N PRO A 39 -8.25 5.59 -1.72
CA PRO A 39 -7.78 5.09 -3.03
C PRO A 39 -6.25 5.05 -3.16
N ILE A 40 -5.76 4.10 -3.93
CA ILE A 40 -4.36 3.99 -4.35
C ILE A 40 -4.32 4.27 -5.84
N ASP A 41 -3.49 5.21 -6.26
CA ASP A 41 -3.35 5.58 -7.67
C ASP A 41 -2.35 4.65 -8.37
N LEU A 42 -2.85 3.83 -9.29
CA LEU A 42 -2.07 2.94 -10.14
C LEU A 42 -2.13 3.36 -11.62
N THR A 43 -2.53 4.59 -11.92
CA THR A 43 -2.82 5.06 -13.29
C THR A 43 -1.64 4.89 -14.24
N ASN A 44 -0.41 5.09 -13.80
CA ASN A 44 0.78 4.99 -14.64
C ASN A 44 1.60 3.70 -14.37
N HIS A 45 0.99 2.72 -13.72
CA HIS A 45 1.64 1.46 -13.38
C HIS A 45 1.17 0.35 -14.29
N THR A 46 2.08 -0.52 -14.72
CA THR A 46 1.79 -1.69 -15.57
C THR A 46 1.84 -3.01 -14.81
N ASP A 47 2.39 -2.94 -13.61
CA ASP A 47 2.49 -4.04 -12.67
C ASP A 47 2.28 -3.50 -11.25
N ALA A 48 1.68 -4.27 -10.40
CA ALA A 48 1.61 -3.96 -8.99
C ALA A 48 1.46 -5.25 -8.17
N LEU A 49 2.11 -5.29 -7.02
CA LEU A 49 2.06 -6.38 -6.06
C LEU A 49 1.54 -5.85 -4.74
N LEU A 50 0.47 -6.46 -4.24
CA LEU A 50 -0.02 -6.25 -2.88
C LEU A 50 0.62 -7.30 -1.98
N GLU A 51 1.19 -6.86 -0.87
CA GLU A 51 1.80 -7.72 0.14
C GLU A 51 1.25 -7.40 1.52
N TRP A 52 1.15 -8.42 2.38
CA TRP A 52 0.74 -8.28 3.78
C TRP A 52 1.30 -9.40 4.63
N GLU A 53 1.32 -9.18 5.92
CA GLU A 53 1.56 -10.22 6.92
C GLU A 53 0.24 -10.63 7.57
N VAL A 54 0.10 -11.93 7.82
CA VAL A 54 -1.12 -12.50 8.44
C VAL A 54 -0.76 -13.59 9.43
N ARG A 55 -1.58 -13.74 10.48
CA ARG A 55 -1.57 -14.92 11.36
C ARG A 55 -2.95 -15.19 11.96
N GLY A 56 -3.23 -16.45 12.27
CA GLY A 56 -4.17 -16.81 13.32
C GLY A 56 -3.43 -16.75 14.65
N PHE A 57 -3.87 -15.90 15.57
CA PHE A 57 -3.11 -15.56 16.78
C PHE A 57 -2.73 -16.76 17.64
N ASP A 58 -3.65 -17.71 17.87
CA ASP A 58 -3.40 -18.92 18.65
C ASP A 58 -3.08 -20.09 17.75
N ALA A 59 -1.96 -20.78 18.00
CA ALA A 59 -1.49 -21.89 17.16
C ALA A 59 -2.45 -23.09 17.10
N ASN A 60 -3.29 -23.29 18.09
CA ASN A 60 -4.26 -24.38 18.15
C ASN A 60 -5.66 -23.98 17.59
N TRP A 61 -5.94 -22.67 17.55
CA TRP A 61 -7.22 -22.09 17.10
C TRP A 61 -6.96 -21.07 15.99
N CYS A 62 -6.10 -21.43 15.04
CA CYS A 62 -5.59 -20.52 14.01
C CYS A 62 -6.43 -20.48 12.74
N ASN A 63 -7.35 -21.40 12.51
CA ASN A 63 -8.03 -21.57 11.23
C ASN A 63 -9.05 -20.46 10.92
N GLU A 64 -8.62 -19.22 11.07
CA GLU A 64 -9.38 -18.05 10.65
C GLU A 64 -9.49 -18.00 9.12
N ASN A 65 -10.62 -17.52 8.59
CA ASN A 65 -10.83 -17.42 7.16
C ASN A 65 -11.01 -15.96 6.76
N TYR A 66 -10.25 -15.54 5.74
CA TYR A 66 -10.31 -14.17 5.24
C TYR A 66 -10.18 -14.10 3.74
N SER A 67 -10.58 -12.97 3.18
CA SER A 67 -10.40 -12.64 1.78
C SER A 67 -9.84 -11.23 1.61
N VAL A 68 -9.07 -11.06 0.54
CA VAL A 68 -8.61 -9.78 0.03
C VAL A 68 -9.26 -9.53 -1.32
N TYR A 69 -9.78 -8.35 -1.55
CA TYR A 69 -10.38 -7.92 -2.81
C TYR A 69 -9.74 -6.62 -3.26
N VAL A 70 -9.50 -6.45 -4.56
CA VAL A 70 -8.98 -5.22 -5.13
C VAL A 70 -9.88 -4.76 -6.27
N GLY A 71 -10.34 -3.52 -6.22
CA GLY A 71 -11.27 -2.99 -7.23
C GLY A 71 -11.38 -1.47 -7.19
N SER A 72 -12.13 -0.89 -8.12
CA SER A 72 -12.25 0.56 -8.31
C SER A 72 -13.30 1.25 -7.42
N SER A 73 -13.93 0.52 -6.50
CA SER A 73 -14.99 1.04 -5.61
C SER A 73 -14.62 0.84 -4.14
N ASN A 74 -14.97 1.82 -3.30
CA ASN A 74 -14.90 1.69 -1.85
C ASN A 74 -16.14 1.02 -1.22
N ASN A 75 -17.03 0.46 -2.02
CA ASN A 75 -18.21 -0.23 -1.56
C ASN A 75 -17.93 -1.74 -1.50
N TYR A 76 -18.14 -2.36 -0.33
CA TYR A 76 -17.91 -3.79 -0.12
C TYR A 76 -18.72 -4.69 -1.08
N SER A 77 -19.93 -4.29 -1.47
CA SER A 77 -20.75 -5.07 -2.40
C SER A 77 -20.16 -5.14 -3.82
N ASP A 78 -19.48 -4.07 -4.23
CA ASP A 78 -18.80 -4.03 -5.52
C ASP A 78 -17.50 -4.82 -5.47
N LEU A 79 -16.75 -4.71 -4.36
CA LEU A 79 -15.51 -5.47 -4.14
C LEU A 79 -15.74 -6.98 -4.13
N LEU A 80 -16.89 -7.46 -3.66
CA LEU A 80 -17.25 -8.89 -3.74
C LEU A 80 -17.29 -9.43 -5.17
N GLY A 81 -17.54 -8.59 -6.16
CA GLY A 81 -17.54 -8.93 -7.58
C GLY A 81 -16.17 -8.83 -8.26
N SER A 82 -15.12 -8.45 -7.53
CA SER A 82 -13.79 -8.26 -8.11
C SER A 82 -13.19 -9.59 -8.61
N SER A 83 -12.59 -9.54 -9.81
CA SER A 83 -11.80 -10.64 -10.37
C SER A 83 -10.39 -10.71 -9.74
N VAL A 84 -9.93 -9.65 -9.09
CA VAL A 84 -8.65 -9.59 -8.37
C VAL A 84 -8.93 -9.84 -6.91
N SER A 85 -8.77 -11.07 -6.48
CA SER A 85 -9.08 -11.49 -5.12
C SER A 85 -8.22 -12.66 -4.65
N TYR A 86 -8.09 -12.78 -3.34
CA TYR A 86 -7.41 -13.84 -2.63
C TYR A 86 -8.27 -14.31 -1.46
N THR A 87 -8.33 -15.61 -1.22
CA THR A 87 -9.05 -16.18 -0.07
C THR A 87 -8.23 -17.29 0.55
N GLU A 88 -8.10 -17.28 1.86
CA GLU A 88 -7.35 -18.25 2.63
C GLU A 88 -8.07 -18.62 3.93
N THR A 89 -8.07 -19.92 4.26
CA THR A 89 -8.23 -20.36 5.64
C THR A 89 -6.84 -20.61 6.20
N ILE A 90 -6.48 -19.87 7.24
CA ILE A 90 -5.14 -19.92 7.85
C ILE A 90 -4.80 -21.34 8.30
N SER A 91 -3.57 -21.74 8.03
CA SER A 91 -3.00 -23.02 8.42
C SER A 91 -1.46 -22.97 8.36
N GLY A 92 -0.81 -23.99 8.91
CA GLY A 92 0.63 -24.19 8.74
C GLY A 92 1.48 -23.03 9.32
N ASP A 93 2.20 -22.32 8.44
CA ASP A 93 3.15 -21.28 8.78
C ASP A 93 2.55 -20.06 9.48
N ALA A 94 1.27 -19.78 9.21
CA ALA A 94 0.56 -18.64 9.79
C ALA A 94 -0.17 -18.98 11.12
N CYS A 95 -0.04 -20.18 11.64
CA CYS A 95 -0.61 -20.58 12.93
C CYS A 95 0.29 -20.14 14.09
N GLY A 96 -0.11 -19.10 14.81
CA GLY A 96 0.60 -18.52 15.94
C GLY A 96 1.85 -17.72 15.56
N SER A 97 2.15 -17.58 14.27
CA SER A 97 3.33 -16.86 13.75
C SER A 97 2.94 -16.02 12.54
N TRP A 98 3.62 -14.89 12.36
CA TRP A 98 3.44 -14.06 11.17
C TRP A 98 3.95 -14.77 9.92
N ALA A 99 3.16 -14.71 8.85
CA ALA A 99 3.50 -15.24 7.55
C ALA A 99 3.19 -14.22 6.46
N ASN A 100 4.12 -14.07 5.52
CA ASN A 100 3.95 -13.18 4.38
C ASN A 100 2.98 -13.77 3.36
N ARG A 101 2.16 -12.91 2.79
CA ARG A 101 1.28 -13.21 1.65
C ARG A 101 1.42 -12.13 0.60
N SER A 102 1.12 -12.48 -0.65
CA SER A 102 1.11 -11.53 -1.76
C SER A 102 0.02 -11.86 -2.78
N LEU A 103 -0.43 -10.83 -3.47
CA LEU A 103 -1.39 -10.92 -4.56
C LEU A 103 -0.91 -10.01 -5.70
N ASP A 104 -0.76 -10.57 -6.88
CA ASP A 104 -0.57 -9.80 -8.10
C ASP A 104 -1.86 -9.03 -8.41
N ILE A 105 -1.76 -7.70 -8.38
CA ILE A 105 -2.88 -6.79 -8.64
C ILE A 105 -2.69 -6.01 -9.95
N SER A 106 -1.81 -6.47 -10.84
CA SER A 106 -1.53 -5.83 -12.13
C SER A 106 -2.79 -5.67 -13.00
N ALA A 107 -3.78 -6.55 -12.84
CA ALA A 107 -5.06 -6.42 -13.53
C ALA A 107 -5.91 -5.21 -13.07
N ALA A 108 -5.55 -4.60 -11.94
CA ALA A 108 -6.18 -3.39 -11.42
C ALA A 108 -5.38 -2.11 -11.75
N THR A 109 -4.24 -2.22 -12.45
CA THR A 109 -3.44 -1.05 -12.84
C THR A 109 -4.15 -0.18 -13.86
N GLY A 110 -3.78 1.10 -13.91
CA GLY A 110 -4.43 2.09 -14.78
C GLY A 110 -5.59 2.85 -14.13
N ASP A 111 -5.99 2.49 -12.91
CA ASP A 111 -7.11 3.08 -12.18
C ASP A 111 -6.74 3.46 -10.75
N LEU A 112 -7.64 4.22 -10.12
CA LEU A 112 -7.68 4.36 -8.67
C LEU A 112 -8.31 3.10 -8.06
N VAL A 113 -7.58 2.41 -7.19
CA VAL A 113 -8.05 1.15 -6.59
C VAL A 113 -8.25 1.24 -5.08
N TYR A 114 -9.10 0.37 -4.60
CA TYR A 114 -9.36 0.13 -3.17
C TYR A 114 -9.06 -1.32 -2.85
N ILE A 115 -8.53 -1.56 -1.66
CA ILE A 115 -8.24 -2.88 -1.12
C ILE A 115 -9.23 -3.14 0.01
N GLY A 116 -10.03 -4.20 -0.12
CA GLY A 116 -10.93 -4.68 0.93
C GLY A 116 -10.40 -5.93 1.59
N LEU A 117 -10.20 -5.89 2.90
CA LEU A 117 -9.91 -7.06 3.73
C LEU A 117 -11.22 -7.49 4.40
N ARG A 118 -11.59 -8.75 4.25
CA ARG A 118 -12.81 -9.32 4.82
C ARG A 118 -12.50 -10.52 5.69
N HIS A 119 -12.86 -10.49 6.96
CA HIS A 119 -12.86 -11.64 7.85
C HIS A 119 -14.24 -12.25 7.87
N HIS A 120 -14.40 -13.50 7.39
CA HIS A 120 -15.71 -14.13 7.20
C HIS A 120 -15.64 -15.65 7.15
N GLY A 121 -16.80 -16.30 7.14
CA GLY A 121 -16.92 -17.74 6.88
C GLY A 121 -16.23 -18.63 7.91
N VAL A 122 -16.07 -18.13 9.13
CA VAL A 122 -15.42 -18.81 10.24
C VAL A 122 -16.19 -18.55 11.54
N THR A 123 -16.03 -19.43 12.50
CA THR A 123 -16.56 -19.29 13.86
C THR A 123 -15.70 -20.12 14.81
N ASP A 124 -15.69 -19.74 16.08
CA ASP A 124 -15.12 -20.53 17.18
C ASP A 124 -13.61 -20.89 17.00
N MET A 125 -12.89 -20.03 16.31
CA MET A 125 -11.42 -20.01 16.32
C MET A 125 -10.94 -19.02 17.39
N TYR A 126 -10.16 -17.99 17.02
CA TYR A 126 -9.79 -16.98 18.01
C TYR A 126 -9.71 -15.59 17.38
N ILE A 127 -8.53 -15.18 16.93
CA ILE A 127 -8.29 -13.84 16.36
C ILE A 127 -7.45 -13.95 15.09
N LEU A 128 -7.92 -13.32 14.02
CA LEU A 128 -7.17 -13.01 12.83
C LEU A 128 -6.40 -11.71 13.06
N ASN A 129 -5.09 -11.73 12.81
CA ASN A 129 -4.26 -10.53 12.77
C ASN A 129 -3.77 -10.30 11.34
N ILE A 130 -3.77 -9.04 10.89
CA ILE A 130 -3.18 -8.60 9.61
C ILE A 130 -2.34 -7.36 9.88
N ASP A 131 -1.16 -7.29 9.24
CA ASP A 131 -0.22 -6.19 9.37
C ASP A 131 0.59 -5.95 8.10
N ASN A 132 1.42 -4.91 8.10
CA ASN A 132 2.40 -4.58 7.06
C ASN A 132 1.82 -4.61 5.63
N VAL A 133 0.58 -4.11 5.47
CA VAL A 133 -0.06 -4.04 4.15
C VAL A 133 0.63 -2.99 3.29
N SER A 134 1.18 -3.42 2.16
CA SER A 134 1.91 -2.56 1.23
C SER A 134 1.58 -2.88 -0.23
N VAL A 135 1.67 -1.87 -1.08
CA VAL A 135 1.59 -2.02 -2.53
C VAL A 135 2.90 -1.54 -3.13
N THR A 136 3.52 -2.39 -3.93
CA THR A 136 4.76 -2.10 -4.67
C THR A 136 4.52 -2.25 -6.16
N SER A 137 5.25 -1.47 -6.98
CA SER A 137 5.24 -1.58 -8.43
C SER A 137 6.63 -1.29 -8.97
N SER A 138 7.08 -2.00 -10.00
CA SER A 138 8.39 -1.78 -10.62
C SER A 138 8.47 -0.45 -11.38
N THR A 139 7.32 0.12 -11.73
CA THR A 139 7.21 1.44 -12.36
C THR A 139 7.06 2.59 -11.36
N MET A 140 7.09 2.33 -10.05
CA MET A 140 7.31 3.35 -9.03
C MET A 140 8.77 3.85 -9.02
N SER A 141 9.55 3.64 -10.09
CA SER A 141 10.75 4.42 -10.24
C SER A 141 10.32 5.87 -10.42
N ASN A 142 10.83 6.81 -9.61
CA ASN A 142 11.13 8.14 -10.12
C ASN A 142 11.47 7.96 -11.58
N GLU A 143 10.80 8.66 -12.49
CA GLU A 143 11.44 8.89 -13.76
C GLU A 143 12.84 9.37 -13.36
N ASP A 144 13.83 8.52 -13.51
CA ASP A 144 15.19 9.00 -13.62
C ASP A 144 15.11 10.00 -14.77
N PHE A 145 14.94 11.26 -14.42
CA PHE A 145 15.31 12.33 -15.32
C PHE A 145 16.80 12.10 -15.54
N THR A 146 17.10 11.19 -16.45
CA THR A 146 18.42 11.16 -17.05
C THR A 146 18.53 12.50 -17.74
N LEU A 147 19.25 13.40 -17.09
CA LEU A 147 19.65 14.69 -17.63
C LEU A 147 20.66 14.48 -18.79
N ASP A 148 20.47 13.40 -19.57
CA ASP A 148 21.36 13.06 -20.68
C ASP A 148 21.48 14.21 -21.70
N ASN A 149 20.53 15.13 -21.68
CA ASN A 149 20.50 16.29 -22.56
C ASN A 149 20.68 17.63 -21.85
N ILE A 150 20.87 17.65 -20.52
CA ILE A 150 21.06 18.88 -19.74
C ILE A 150 22.28 18.75 -18.86
N GLU A 151 23.27 19.60 -19.06
CA GLU A 151 24.41 19.75 -18.16
C GLU A 151 24.29 21.06 -17.39
N TYR A 152 24.59 21.04 -16.10
CA TYR A 152 24.65 22.25 -15.31
C TYR A 152 25.95 22.35 -14.51
N THR A 153 26.44 23.56 -14.34
CA THR A 153 27.57 23.89 -13.47
C THR A 153 27.25 25.15 -12.67
N PHE A 154 27.57 25.13 -11.39
CA PHE A 154 27.45 26.30 -10.53
C PHE A 154 28.82 26.72 -10.04
N ASN A 155 29.18 27.97 -10.32
CA ASN A 155 30.41 28.59 -9.81
C ASN A 155 30.07 29.42 -8.58
N GLN A 156 30.55 28.98 -7.41
CA GLN A 156 30.26 29.60 -6.11
C GLN A 156 30.94 30.98 -5.95
N ASP A 157 32.10 31.19 -6.60
CA ASP A 157 32.84 32.48 -6.47
C ASP A 157 32.17 33.61 -7.24
N THR A 158 31.51 33.26 -8.34
CA THR A 158 30.85 34.24 -9.23
C THR A 158 29.33 34.19 -9.14
N ASN A 159 28.76 33.24 -8.38
CA ASN A 159 27.32 32.96 -8.29
C ASN A 159 26.64 32.76 -9.65
N ILE A 160 27.37 32.15 -10.60
CA ILE A 160 26.84 31.87 -11.93
C ILE A 160 26.42 30.39 -12.03
N LEU A 161 25.15 30.17 -12.34
CA LEU A 161 24.63 28.88 -12.78
C LEU A 161 24.65 28.85 -14.32
N ARG A 162 25.41 27.89 -14.90
CA ARG A 162 25.40 27.62 -16.33
C ARG A 162 24.62 26.35 -16.60
N ILE A 163 23.67 26.41 -17.52
CA ILE A 163 22.90 25.27 -17.99
C ILE A 163 23.11 25.15 -19.49
N THR A 164 23.48 23.95 -19.95
CA THR A 164 23.64 23.61 -21.37
C THR A 164 22.65 22.47 -21.67
N SER A 165 21.86 22.63 -22.73
CA SER A 165 20.89 21.62 -23.16
C SER A 165 20.91 21.47 -24.66
N THR A 166 20.71 20.25 -25.15
CA THR A 166 20.40 19.97 -26.55
C THR A 166 18.94 20.20 -26.89
N GLU A 167 18.09 20.27 -25.86
CA GLU A 167 16.66 20.54 -25.98
C GLU A 167 16.36 22.01 -25.71
N VAL A 168 15.25 22.48 -26.24
CA VAL A 168 14.80 23.85 -26.06
C VAL A 168 14.24 24.05 -24.65
N LEU A 169 14.92 24.86 -23.84
CA LEU A 169 14.46 25.22 -22.50
C LEU A 169 13.52 26.42 -22.57
N SER A 170 12.31 26.30 -22.05
CA SER A 170 11.30 27.36 -22.05
C SER A 170 11.23 28.15 -20.73
N ASN A 171 11.59 27.51 -19.61
CA ASN A 171 11.51 28.09 -18.27
C ASN A 171 12.55 27.45 -17.34
N ILE A 172 13.10 28.21 -16.39
CA ILE A 172 13.93 27.73 -15.29
C ILE A 172 13.30 28.21 -14.00
N GLN A 173 13.04 27.28 -13.07
CA GLN A 173 12.58 27.55 -11.72
C GLN A 173 13.54 26.92 -10.72
N ILE A 174 13.94 27.69 -9.71
CA ILE A 174 14.84 27.23 -8.65
C ILE A 174 14.11 27.40 -7.31
N TYR A 175 14.13 26.35 -6.51
CA TYR A 175 13.54 26.32 -5.18
C TYR A 175 14.62 26.06 -4.12
N ASN A 176 14.47 26.63 -2.96
CA ASN A 176 15.31 26.28 -1.82
C ASN A 176 14.84 24.96 -1.17
N MET A 177 15.59 24.47 -0.18
CA MET A 177 15.27 23.20 0.52
C MET A 177 13.93 23.24 1.29
N LEU A 178 13.31 24.39 1.46
CA LEU A 178 12.00 24.57 2.08
C LEU A 178 10.87 24.67 1.06
N GLY A 179 11.18 24.47 -0.25
CA GLY A 179 10.21 24.56 -1.34
C GLY A 179 9.81 25.98 -1.75
N GLN A 180 10.51 27.00 -1.25
CA GLN A 180 10.25 28.40 -1.64
C GLN A 180 10.95 28.70 -2.97
N GLU A 181 10.22 29.29 -3.93
CA GLU A 181 10.77 29.72 -5.19
C GLU A 181 11.78 30.86 -4.98
N VAL A 182 13.03 30.66 -5.44
CA VAL A 182 14.11 31.67 -5.35
C VAL A 182 14.43 32.26 -6.71
N LEU A 183 14.08 31.58 -7.81
CA LEU A 183 14.21 32.09 -9.17
C LEU A 183 13.10 31.50 -10.05
N ASN A 184 12.52 32.35 -10.89
CA ASN A 184 11.62 31.95 -11.97
C ASN A 184 11.93 32.81 -13.20
N ASN A 185 12.51 32.20 -14.21
CA ASN A 185 12.92 32.91 -15.41
C ASN A 185 12.42 32.20 -16.68
N LYS A 186 11.62 32.92 -17.48
CA LYS A 186 11.21 32.46 -18.81
C LYS A 186 12.34 32.75 -19.79
N LEU A 187 12.77 31.70 -20.50
CA LEU A 187 13.78 31.80 -21.52
C LEU A 187 13.10 32.16 -22.85
N ASN A 188 13.38 33.36 -23.36
CA ASN A 188 12.91 33.75 -24.69
C ASN A 188 13.76 33.03 -25.74
N GLN A 189 13.11 32.25 -26.58
CA GLN A 189 13.75 31.73 -27.80
C GLN A 189 13.96 32.91 -28.77
N THR A 190 15.18 33.13 -29.17
CA THR A 190 15.50 33.95 -30.36
C THR A 190 15.83 33.03 -31.53
#